data_7354d0a7c3345fffc0e9c2a9a94a13f2
#
_entry.id   7354d0a7c3345fffc0e9c2a9a94a13f2
#
_cell.length_a   1.000
_cell.length_b   1.000
_cell.length_c   1.000
_cell.angle_alpha   90.00
_cell.angle_beta   90.00
_cell.angle_gamma   90.00
#
_symmetry.space_group_name_H-M   'P 1'
#
loop_
_entity.id
_entity.type
_entity.pdbx_description
1 polymer ?
#
loop_
_entity_poly.entity_id
_entity_poly.type
_entity_poly.pdbx_seq_one_letter_code
_entity_poly.pdbx_strand_id
1 'polypeptide(L)'
;MKKLLSLPPNLVGSFHDITELPQSEWFCTNDPVGKKLGSGGGTTWLLRAAYEDYKAQNADAASFDEWLAADKRLLLHAGGQSRRLPSYAPSGKILTPLPVFRWERGQSLNQNLLSLQVPLYQRIMDIAPRGLNTMIVSGDVYIRSTEPLQPIPEDADIVCYGLWLGPEIAKDHGVFVSTREKPTELKCMLQKPSVETLSALLTDHFYLTDIGVWILSDRAVKVLMQRSTNGTDIAKDEVVNYDMYGEFGCALGYEPGVKDEAVNALKTVILPLPGGEFYHFGTSHELLSSMLAIQNIVNDQREIMHHDRKPHPSIFVQNTELKPKWTQQNRNEWVENAYVGENWTLTQDNIVTGVPENNWTLTLAEGQCVDVVPVGTDSWAVRPYGFNDKFRGDLVDVEYLGRPFAEWAAERGVDIDAIEGRHDLQAARIFPVVDNTDDMGIVLRWMLDESTLAEGKAIWEKAQRMSADEISAEANLRRLVEQRTKFRLKNLPMIAKNWQHSVFYQSDLQTVAREYGKHNVPLPDALPEQAPLLTRTCDAMFRSEAERLRSGGNAQSADNAKKFEAEAFSLLREGLTTEALRVKQRPHLSVYADQI
;
A
#
# COMPACT_ATOMS: atom_id res chain seq x y z
N MET A 1 17.84 -6.58 10.79
CA MET A 1 16.72 -7.41 10.30
C MET A 1 16.63 -7.29 8.78
N LYS A 2 16.75 -8.39 8.06
CA LYS A 2 16.55 -8.44 6.60
C LYS A 2 15.06 -8.40 6.25
N LYS A 3 14.72 -7.71 5.16
CA LYS A 3 13.36 -7.66 4.60
C LYS A 3 13.38 -8.41 3.27
N LEU A 4 12.53 -9.40 3.15
CA LEU A 4 12.43 -10.27 1.97
C LEU A 4 11.06 -10.05 1.34
N LEU A 5 11.01 -9.70 0.05
CA LEU A 5 9.78 -9.38 -0.65
C LEU A 5 9.54 -10.35 -1.81
N SER A 6 8.34 -10.93 -1.84
CA SER A 6 7.80 -11.55 -3.04
C SER A 6 6.98 -10.49 -3.80
N LEU A 7 7.42 -10.13 -4.99
CA LEU A 7 6.89 -9.04 -5.80
C LEU A 7 6.44 -9.54 -7.18
N PRO A 8 5.61 -8.79 -7.92
CA PRO A 8 5.40 -9.04 -9.33
C PRO A 8 6.73 -9.03 -10.11
N PRO A 9 6.91 -9.90 -11.13
CA PRO A 9 8.19 -10.04 -11.84
C PRO A 9 8.78 -8.73 -12.37
N ASN A 10 7.93 -7.88 -12.94
CA ASN A 10 8.36 -6.59 -13.48
C ASN A 10 8.90 -5.64 -12.38
N LEU A 11 8.34 -5.70 -11.19
CA LEU A 11 8.75 -4.85 -10.07
C LEU A 11 10.10 -5.28 -9.47
N VAL A 12 10.41 -6.57 -9.47
CA VAL A 12 11.68 -7.10 -8.90
C VAL A 12 12.90 -6.39 -9.48
N GLY A 13 12.96 -6.28 -10.81
CA GLY A 13 14.10 -5.65 -11.50
C GLY A 13 14.24 -4.14 -11.29
N SER A 14 13.15 -3.47 -10.92
CA SER A 14 13.12 -2.01 -10.77
C SER A 14 13.01 -1.55 -9.31
N PHE A 15 12.78 -2.46 -8.37
CA PHE A 15 12.41 -2.12 -6.99
C PHE A 15 13.40 -1.17 -6.31
N HIS A 16 14.68 -1.48 -6.34
CA HIS A 16 15.71 -0.69 -5.67
C HIS A 16 15.88 0.69 -6.32
N ASP A 17 15.78 0.76 -7.65
CA ASP A 17 15.91 2.01 -8.40
C ASP A 17 14.75 2.97 -8.11
N ILE A 18 13.51 2.45 -8.03
CA ILE A 18 12.33 3.29 -7.85
C ILE A 18 11.99 3.61 -6.39
N THR A 19 12.48 2.80 -5.45
CA THR A 19 12.23 3.00 -4.01
C THR A 19 13.40 3.62 -3.27
N GLU A 20 14.60 3.59 -3.86
CA GLU A 20 15.87 3.99 -3.23
C GLU A 20 16.21 3.17 -1.96
N LEU A 21 15.55 2.01 -1.77
CA LEU A 21 15.80 1.11 -0.63
C LEU A 21 17.05 0.24 -0.91
N PRO A 22 17.99 0.12 0.06
CA PRO A 22 19.28 -0.51 -0.18
C PRO A 22 19.19 -2.04 -0.30
N GLN A 23 19.88 -2.63 -1.27
CA GLN A 23 19.98 -4.08 -1.44
C GLN A 23 20.59 -4.80 -0.21
N SER A 24 21.41 -4.08 0.58
CA SER A 24 21.98 -4.64 1.81
C SER A 24 20.93 -5.02 2.86
N GLU A 25 19.76 -4.38 2.84
CA GLU A 25 18.66 -4.62 3.79
C GLU A 25 17.46 -5.32 3.16
N TRP A 26 17.22 -5.12 1.86
CA TRP A 26 16.08 -5.57 1.12
C TRP A 26 16.45 -6.56 0.05
N PHE A 27 15.81 -7.72 0.05
CA PHE A 27 15.91 -8.72 -1.00
C PHE A 27 14.55 -8.87 -1.67
N CYS A 28 14.52 -8.93 -2.99
CA CYS A 28 13.31 -9.06 -3.78
C CYS A 28 13.40 -10.24 -4.74
N THR A 29 12.32 -11.01 -4.84
CA THR A 29 12.14 -12.04 -5.84
C THR A 29 10.67 -12.14 -6.23
N ASN A 30 10.37 -12.91 -7.28
CA ASN A 30 9.02 -13.27 -7.69
C ASN A 30 8.85 -14.79 -7.61
N ASP A 31 7.61 -15.22 -7.49
CA ASP A 31 7.28 -16.63 -7.66
C ASP A 31 7.59 -17.06 -9.11
N PRO A 32 7.95 -18.33 -9.33
CA PRO A 32 8.22 -18.83 -10.68
C PRO A 32 7.03 -18.60 -11.61
N VAL A 33 7.29 -18.01 -12.76
CA VAL A 33 6.25 -17.69 -13.75
C VAL A 33 5.50 -18.96 -14.17
N GLY A 34 4.17 -18.88 -14.14
CA GLY A 34 3.29 -20.01 -14.52
C GLY A 34 3.08 -21.07 -13.43
N LYS A 35 3.77 -20.97 -12.27
CA LYS A 35 3.53 -21.86 -11.12
C LYS A 35 2.68 -21.16 -10.07
N LYS A 36 1.71 -21.87 -9.50
CA LYS A 36 0.97 -21.44 -8.32
C LYS A 36 1.57 -22.15 -7.12
N LEU A 37 2.30 -21.43 -6.30
CA LEU A 37 2.97 -22.00 -5.13
C LEU A 37 2.11 -21.95 -3.86
N GLY A 38 1.06 -21.13 -3.82
CA GLY A 38 0.34 -20.83 -2.59
C GLY A 38 1.19 -19.98 -1.63
N SER A 39 0.60 -19.57 -0.53
CA SER A 39 1.29 -18.67 0.44
C SER A 39 2.42 -19.36 1.19
N GLY A 40 2.29 -20.65 1.52
CA GLY A 40 3.34 -21.45 2.15
C GLY A 40 4.48 -21.81 1.19
N GLY A 41 4.16 -22.25 -0.04
CA GLY A 41 5.15 -22.52 -1.07
C GLY A 41 5.89 -21.24 -1.50
N GLY A 42 5.19 -20.12 -1.63
CA GLY A 42 5.80 -18.81 -1.88
C GLY A 42 6.75 -18.37 -0.76
N THR A 43 6.42 -18.65 0.51
CA THR A 43 7.32 -18.43 1.65
C THR A 43 8.60 -19.25 1.51
N THR A 44 8.49 -20.53 1.19
CA THR A 44 9.63 -21.42 0.97
C THR A 44 10.50 -20.97 -0.18
N TRP A 45 9.86 -20.61 -1.30
CA TRP A 45 10.57 -20.07 -2.46
C TRP A 45 11.36 -18.79 -2.12
N LEU A 46 10.73 -17.83 -1.43
CA LEU A 46 11.35 -16.57 -1.05
C LEU A 46 12.55 -16.77 -0.12
N LEU A 47 12.44 -17.66 0.89
CA LEU A 47 13.54 -17.99 1.81
C LEU A 47 14.72 -18.64 1.07
N ARG A 48 14.43 -19.57 0.16
CA ARG A 48 15.46 -20.25 -0.64
C ARG A 48 16.17 -19.28 -1.57
N ALA A 49 15.43 -18.44 -2.28
CA ALA A 49 16.01 -17.43 -3.15
C ALA A 49 16.93 -16.47 -2.39
N ALA A 50 16.50 -16.03 -1.20
CA ALA A 50 17.31 -15.17 -0.33
C ALA A 50 18.57 -15.87 0.20
N TYR A 51 18.49 -17.16 0.51
CA TYR A 51 19.65 -17.96 0.92
C TYR A 51 20.64 -18.18 -0.24
N GLU A 52 20.15 -18.44 -1.46
CA GLU A 52 21.00 -18.56 -2.64
C GLU A 52 21.74 -17.24 -2.95
N ASP A 53 21.04 -16.10 -2.82
CA ASP A 53 21.66 -14.77 -2.95
C ASP A 53 22.74 -14.55 -1.89
N TYR A 54 22.48 -14.93 -0.62
CA TYR A 54 23.49 -14.90 0.44
C TYR A 54 24.72 -15.74 0.10
N LYS A 55 24.54 -16.97 -0.39
CA LYS A 55 25.66 -17.86 -0.79
C LYS A 55 26.47 -17.26 -1.94
N ALA A 56 25.80 -16.64 -2.92
CA ALA A 56 26.49 -16.02 -4.04
C ALA A 56 27.39 -14.85 -3.62
N GLN A 57 27.05 -14.19 -2.51
CA GLN A 57 27.81 -13.04 -1.99
C GLN A 57 28.87 -13.42 -0.96
N ASN A 58 28.89 -14.67 -0.45
CA ASN A 58 29.78 -15.12 0.63
C ASN A 58 30.47 -16.43 0.26
N ALA A 59 31.80 -16.39 0.07
CA ALA A 59 32.59 -17.57 -0.32
C ALA A 59 32.54 -18.71 0.74
N ASP A 60 32.49 -18.34 2.02
CA ASP A 60 32.38 -19.26 3.16
C ASP A 60 30.98 -19.18 3.76
N ALA A 61 29.94 -19.33 2.92
CA ALA A 61 28.57 -19.20 3.35
C ALA A 61 28.20 -20.26 4.40
N ALA A 62 27.55 -19.83 5.47
CA ALA A 62 26.96 -20.69 6.50
C ALA A 62 25.91 -21.64 5.90
N SER A 63 25.67 -22.77 6.58
CA SER A 63 24.57 -23.67 6.21
C SER A 63 23.21 -22.96 6.28
N PHE A 64 22.21 -23.56 5.65
CA PHE A 64 20.86 -22.99 5.69
C PHE A 64 20.35 -22.81 7.13
N ASP A 65 20.60 -23.78 8.00
CA ASP A 65 20.19 -23.73 9.40
C ASP A 65 20.90 -22.60 10.17
N GLU A 66 22.21 -22.44 9.97
CA GLU A 66 22.97 -21.35 10.58
C GLU A 66 22.54 -19.98 10.05
N TRP A 67 22.31 -19.87 8.74
CA TRP A 67 21.79 -18.65 8.12
C TRP A 67 20.39 -18.30 8.64
N LEU A 68 19.51 -19.31 8.81
CA LEU A 68 18.17 -19.12 9.33
C LEU A 68 18.21 -18.61 10.78
N ALA A 69 19.12 -19.14 11.61
CA ALA A 69 19.26 -18.77 13.02
C ALA A 69 20.02 -17.46 13.26
N ALA A 70 20.81 -16.98 12.29
CA ALA A 70 21.72 -15.85 12.47
C ALA A 70 21.00 -14.51 12.66
N ASP A 71 19.91 -14.27 11.92
CA ASP A 71 19.25 -12.98 11.85
C ASP A 71 17.72 -13.08 11.87
N LYS A 72 17.10 -12.05 12.41
CA LYS A 72 15.66 -11.83 12.25
C LYS A 72 15.35 -11.35 10.83
N ARG A 73 14.21 -11.78 10.29
CA ARG A 73 13.74 -11.42 8.95
C ARG A 73 12.25 -11.15 8.88
N LEU A 74 11.89 -10.26 7.99
CA LEU A 74 10.52 -9.91 7.66
C LEU A 74 10.25 -10.35 6.22
N LEU A 75 9.28 -11.24 6.03
CA LEU A 75 8.81 -11.70 4.73
C LEU A 75 7.50 -10.99 4.39
N LEU A 76 7.47 -10.30 3.26
CA LEU A 76 6.29 -9.60 2.76
C LEU A 76 5.83 -10.25 1.45
N HIS A 77 4.62 -10.79 1.46
CA HIS A 77 3.97 -11.32 0.27
C HIS A 77 3.18 -10.23 -0.43
N ALA A 78 3.73 -9.70 -1.51
CA ALA A 78 3.14 -8.63 -2.31
C ALA A 78 3.05 -8.96 -3.80
N GLY A 79 3.18 -10.22 -4.15
CA GLY A 79 2.93 -10.77 -5.48
C GLY A 79 1.44 -10.85 -5.78
N GLY A 80 1.11 -11.29 -6.99
CA GLY A 80 -0.26 -11.52 -7.44
C GLY A 80 -0.71 -10.55 -8.52
N GLN A 81 -1.80 -10.90 -9.21
CA GLN A 81 -2.29 -10.20 -10.41
C GLN A 81 -3.03 -8.88 -10.12
N SER A 82 -3.37 -8.60 -8.86
CA SER A 82 -4.09 -7.38 -8.45
C SER A 82 -5.36 -7.07 -9.25
N ARG A 83 -6.08 -8.09 -9.70
CA ARG A 83 -7.24 -8.00 -10.63
C ARG A 83 -8.31 -7.00 -10.20
N ARG A 84 -8.54 -6.84 -8.90
CA ARG A 84 -9.58 -5.96 -8.33
C ARG A 84 -9.08 -4.55 -7.98
N LEU A 85 -7.81 -4.27 -8.25
CA LEU A 85 -7.20 -2.94 -8.11
C LEU A 85 -6.22 -2.72 -9.29
N PRO A 86 -6.76 -2.57 -10.51
CA PRO A 86 -5.96 -2.51 -11.74
C PRO A 86 -4.92 -1.40 -11.72
N SER A 87 -5.27 -0.21 -11.24
CA SER A 87 -4.40 0.98 -11.21
C SER A 87 -3.05 0.74 -10.54
N TYR A 88 -2.98 -0.15 -9.57
CA TYR A 88 -1.74 -0.45 -8.85
C TYR A 88 -1.21 -1.87 -9.11
N ALA A 89 -1.77 -2.58 -10.09
CA ALA A 89 -1.23 -3.86 -10.54
C ALA A 89 0.18 -3.71 -11.14
N PRO A 90 0.46 -2.73 -12.02
CA PRO A 90 1.78 -2.57 -12.62
C PRO A 90 2.89 -2.26 -11.62
N SER A 91 2.65 -1.37 -10.66
CA SER A 91 3.63 -0.96 -9.65
C SER A 91 3.63 -1.81 -8.39
N GLY A 92 2.73 -2.82 -8.32
CA GLY A 92 2.48 -3.60 -7.11
C GLY A 92 1.71 -2.82 -6.04
N LYS A 93 0.69 -3.42 -5.45
CA LYS A 93 -0.14 -2.81 -4.40
C LYS A 93 0.66 -2.27 -3.22
N ILE A 94 1.76 -2.92 -2.88
CA ILE A 94 2.62 -2.54 -1.75
C ILE A 94 3.26 -1.16 -1.92
N LEU A 95 3.40 -0.67 -3.15
CA LEU A 95 3.90 0.66 -3.46
C LEU A 95 2.79 1.68 -3.73
N THR A 96 1.53 1.36 -3.44
CA THR A 96 0.42 2.32 -3.56
C THR A 96 0.71 3.55 -2.70
N PRO A 97 0.77 4.76 -3.28
CA PRO A 97 0.95 5.99 -2.52
C PRO A 97 -0.28 6.25 -1.65
N LEU A 98 -0.08 6.39 -0.34
CA LEU A 98 -1.17 6.60 0.60
C LEU A 98 -0.92 7.88 1.42
N PRO A 99 -1.77 8.90 1.33
CA PRO A 99 -1.64 10.14 2.11
C PRO A 99 -2.15 9.95 3.55
N VAL A 100 -1.57 8.99 4.27
CA VAL A 100 -1.94 8.66 5.65
C VAL A 100 -1.05 9.42 6.61
N PHE A 101 -1.65 10.06 7.60
CA PHE A 101 -0.91 10.71 8.67
C PHE A 101 -0.20 9.69 9.56
N ARG A 102 1.06 9.97 9.86
CA ARG A 102 1.80 9.27 10.91
C ARG A 102 1.68 10.05 12.20
N TRP A 103 1.02 9.48 13.17
CA TRP A 103 0.85 10.08 14.49
C TRP A 103 2.18 10.47 15.17
N GLU A 104 3.25 9.70 14.90
CA GLU A 104 4.52 9.85 15.56
C GLU A 104 5.51 10.75 14.81
N ARG A 105 5.40 10.87 13.49
CA ARG A 105 6.42 11.52 12.65
C ARG A 105 5.88 12.35 11.51
N GLY A 106 4.59 12.59 11.45
CA GLY A 106 4.00 13.25 10.32
C GLY A 106 4.03 12.40 9.04
N GLN A 107 3.63 12.98 7.95
CA GLN A 107 3.47 12.35 6.66
C GLN A 107 4.67 12.65 5.75
N SER A 108 5.17 11.61 5.08
CA SER A 108 6.18 11.74 4.05
C SER A 108 5.53 11.90 2.67
N LEU A 109 6.07 12.77 1.82
CA LEU A 109 5.53 13.03 0.48
C LEU A 109 5.57 11.80 -0.45
N ASN A 110 6.53 10.92 -0.25
CA ASN A 110 6.72 9.69 -1.02
C ASN A 110 6.23 8.43 -0.29
N GLN A 111 5.48 8.60 0.78
CA GLN A 111 4.98 7.51 1.59
C GLN A 111 4.05 6.61 0.76
N ASN A 112 4.18 5.32 0.98
CA ASN A 112 3.38 4.28 0.35
C ASN A 112 3.03 3.20 1.37
N LEU A 113 2.27 2.21 0.95
CA LEU A 113 1.82 1.14 1.85
C LEU A 113 2.99 0.40 2.50
N LEU A 114 4.09 0.13 1.77
CA LEU A 114 5.29 -0.51 2.32
C LEU A 114 5.90 0.31 3.46
N SER A 115 6.11 1.61 3.23
CA SER A 115 6.73 2.50 4.23
C SER A 115 5.86 2.67 5.48
N LEU A 116 4.54 2.48 5.36
CA LEU A 116 3.61 2.56 6.50
C LEU A 116 3.58 1.27 7.33
N GLN A 117 3.71 0.11 6.70
CA GLN A 117 3.65 -1.18 7.38
C GLN A 117 4.90 -1.48 8.22
N VAL A 118 6.07 -1.26 7.64
CA VAL A 118 7.37 -1.71 8.18
C VAL A 118 7.65 -1.25 9.62
N PRO A 119 7.34 -0.02 10.04
CA PRO A 119 7.63 0.42 11.41
C PRO A 119 6.96 -0.42 12.51
N LEU A 120 5.72 -0.85 12.31
CA LEU A 120 5.03 -1.73 13.28
C LEU A 120 5.69 -3.11 13.33
N TYR A 121 5.97 -3.70 12.18
CA TYR A 121 6.60 -5.02 12.09
C TYR A 121 7.99 -5.02 12.71
N GLN A 122 8.74 -3.93 12.53
CA GLN A 122 10.03 -3.75 13.17
C GLN A 122 9.88 -3.76 14.70
N ARG A 123 8.96 -2.98 15.26
CA ARG A 123 8.72 -2.94 16.72
C ARG A 123 8.32 -4.30 17.28
N ILE A 124 7.46 -5.05 16.56
CA ILE A 124 7.08 -6.40 16.99
C ILE A 124 8.30 -7.34 16.98
N MET A 125 9.11 -7.29 15.93
CA MET A 125 10.31 -8.13 15.87
C MET A 125 11.39 -7.72 16.88
N ASP A 126 11.47 -6.46 17.25
CA ASP A 126 12.43 -5.99 18.27
C ASP A 126 12.14 -6.62 19.65
N ILE A 127 10.86 -6.83 19.98
CA ILE A 127 10.44 -7.49 21.24
C ILE A 127 10.32 -9.02 21.12
N ALA A 128 10.38 -9.58 19.92
CA ALA A 128 10.28 -11.02 19.72
C ALA A 128 11.47 -11.74 20.37
N PRO A 129 11.25 -12.84 21.13
CA PRO A 129 12.31 -13.63 21.73
C PRO A 129 13.30 -14.19 20.70
N ARG A 130 14.50 -14.55 21.17
CA ARG A 130 15.45 -15.32 20.34
C ARG A 130 14.85 -16.66 19.96
N GLY A 131 14.97 -17.02 18.70
CA GLY A 131 14.37 -18.23 18.15
C GLY A 131 13.09 -17.98 17.34
N LEU A 132 12.36 -16.89 17.60
CA LEU A 132 11.29 -16.38 16.76
C LEU A 132 11.88 -15.39 15.73
N ASN A 133 12.52 -15.92 14.69
CA ASN A 133 13.36 -15.15 13.78
C ASN A 133 12.66 -14.74 12.48
N THR A 134 11.52 -15.33 12.14
CA THR A 134 10.88 -15.11 10.84
C THR A 134 9.46 -14.58 11.02
N MET A 135 9.21 -13.35 10.59
CA MET A 135 7.87 -12.78 10.49
C MET A 135 7.37 -12.89 9.05
N ILE A 136 6.14 -13.34 8.87
CA ILE A 136 5.45 -13.43 7.58
C ILE A 136 4.24 -12.51 7.62
N VAL A 137 4.11 -11.64 6.60
CA VAL A 137 3.02 -10.66 6.52
C VAL A 137 2.48 -10.50 5.10
N SER A 138 1.22 -10.03 5.01
CA SER A 138 0.60 -9.65 3.74
C SER A 138 1.02 -8.24 3.32
N GLY A 139 1.22 -8.03 2.02
CA GLY A 139 1.65 -6.75 1.45
C GLY A 139 0.53 -5.78 1.11
N ASP A 140 -0.75 -6.19 1.18
CA ASP A 140 -1.90 -5.36 0.79
C ASP A 140 -2.76 -4.89 1.97
N VAL A 141 -2.16 -4.86 3.16
CA VAL A 141 -2.82 -4.40 4.39
C VAL A 141 -2.03 -3.28 5.06
N TYR A 142 -2.72 -2.39 5.75
CA TYR A 142 -2.13 -1.46 6.70
C TYR A 142 -2.65 -1.77 8.09
N ILE A 143 -1.73 -2.06 9.00
CA ILE A 143 -2.04 -2.43 10.38
C ILE A 143 -1.46 -1.35 11.29
N ARG A 144 -2.26 -0.88 12.24
CA ARG A 144 -1.84 0.05 13.28
C ARG A 144 -1.98 -0.61 14.65
N SER A 145 -1.13 -0.20 15.56
CA SER A 145 -1.22 -0.52 16.98
C SER A 145 -1.02 0.79 17.75
N THR A 146 -2.05 1.21 18.46
CA THR A 146 -2.09 2.50 19.17
C THR A 146 -1.72 2.37 20.64
N GLU A 147 -1.57 1.13 21.13
CA GLU A 147 -1.18 0.82 22.51
C GLU A 147 0.17 0.12 22.56
N PRO A 148 0.86 0.12 23.71
CA PRO A 148 2.13 -0.58 23.88
C PRO A 148 1.99 -2.09 23.60
N LEU A 149 2.94 -2.64 22.85
CA LEU A 149 2.98 -4.08 22.55
C LEU A 149 3.23 -4.88 23.83
N GLN A 150 2.53 -6.00 23.96
CA GLN A 150 2.70 -6.93 25.07
C GLN A 150 3.89 -7.87 24.84
N PRO A 151 4.51 -8.39 25.92
CA PRO A 151 5.55 -9.41 25.80
C PRO A 151 5.10 -10.63 25.04
N ILE A 152 5.99 -11.18 24.22
CA ILE A 152 5.77 -12.43 23.47
C ILE A 152 6.33 -13.60 24.29
N PRO A 153 5.58 -14.72 24.46
CA PRO A 153 6.08 -15.90 25.16
C PRO A 153 7.35 -16.50 24.52
N GLU A 154 8.34 -16.84 25.34
CA GLU A 154 9.64 -17.34 24.87
C GLU A 154 9.60 -18.77 24.31
N ASP A 155 8.62 -19.55 24.73
CA ASP A 155 8.50 -20.98 24.41
C ASP A 155 7.54 -21.28 23.24
N ALA A 156 7.11 -20.24 22.49
CA ALA A 156 6.26 -20.40 21.33
C ALA A 156 7.08 -20.79 20.08
N ASP A 157 6.54 -21.71 19.28
CA ASP A 157 7.04 -21.97 17.92
C ASP A 157 6.42 -21.00 16.90
N ILE A 158 5.16 -20.64 17.14
CA ILE A 158 4.41 -19.72 16.27
C ILE A 158 3.64 -18.73 17.13
N VAL A 159 3.70 -17.45 16.73
CA VAL A 159 2.86 -16.40 17.31
C VAL A 159 2.05 -15.75 16.18
N CYS A 160 0.73 -15.78 16.31
CA CYS A 160 -0.18 -15.14 15.38
C CYS A 160 -0.85 -13.94 16.04
N TYR A 161 -0.77 -12.79 15.41
CA TYR A 161 -1.53 -11.62 15.85
C TYR A 161 -2.90 -11.58 15.20
N GLY A 162 -3.90 -11.17 15.98
CA GLY A 162 -5.26 -11.02 15.50
C GLY A 162 -6.00 -9.87 16.15
N LEU A 163 -7.22 -9.63 15.68
CA LEU A 163 -8.11 -8.59 16.19
C LEU A 163 -9.45 -9.15 16.62
N TRP A 164 -10.06 -8.51 17.62
CA TRP A 164 -11.43 -8.74 18.04
C TRP A 164 -12.37 -8.04 17.04
N LEU A 165 -12.83 -8.76 16.01
CA LEU A 165 -13.77 -8.25 15.02
C LEU A 165 -15.08 -9.01 15.08
N GLY A 166 -16.19 -8.33 14.79
CA GLY A 166 -17.50 -8.95 14.74
C GLY A 166 -17.64 -9.99 13.62
N PRO A 167 -18.59 -10.94 13.73
CA PRO A 167 -18.76 -12.04 12.78
C PRO A 167 -18.91 -11.59 11.32
N GLU A 168 -19.56 -10.46 11.08
CA GLU A 168 -19.79 -9.92 9.72
C GLU A 168 -18.50 -9.52 9.00
N ILE A 169 -17.45 -9.16 9.73
CA ILE A 169 -16.14 -8.84 9.17
C ILE A 169 -15.26 -10.09 9.16
N ALA A 170 -15.26 -10.84 10.26
CA ALA A 170 -14.40 -11.99 10.46
C ALA A 170 -14.66 -13.14 9.46
N LYS A 171 -15.90 -13.28 8.94
CA LYS A 171 -16.28 -14.31 7.96
C LYS A 171 -15.43 -14.35 6.69
N ASP A 172 -14.84 -13.25 6.31
CA ASP A 172 -14.04 -13.13 5.09
C ASP A 172 -12.54 -13.42 5.30
N HIS A 173 -12.15 -13.72 6.54
CA HIS A 173 -10.77 -13.93 6.99
C HIS A 173 -10.55 -15.30 7.64
N GLY A 174 -9.29 -15.61 7.93
CA GLY A 174 -8.93 -16.66 8.87
C GLY A 174 -9.31 -16.26 10.30
N VAL A 175 -9.62 -17.23 11.13
CA VAL A 175 -10.04 -17.01 12.51
C VAL A 175 -9.34 -17.99 13.45
N PHE A 176 -8.67 -17.46 14.46
CA PHE A 176 -8.02 -18.23 15.52
C PHE A 176 -8.97 -18.44 16.70
N VAL A 177 -9.34 -19.66 16.98
CA VAL A 177 -10.27 -20.03 18.05
C VAL A 177 -9.49 -20.42 19.30
N SER A 178 -9.91 -19.93 20.46
CA SER A 178 -9.38 -20.30 21.79
C SER A 178 -10.52 -20.51 22.79
N THR A 179 -10.23 -21.23 23.89
CA THR A 179 -11.17 -21.30 25.00
C THR A 179 -11.08 -20.07 25.90
N ARG A 180 -12.12 -19.81 26.67
CA ARG A 180 -12.14 -18.69 27.63
C ARG A 180 -11.14 -18.84 28.75
N GLU A 181 -10.82 -20.09 29.14
CA GLU A 181 -9.82 -20.40 30.17
C GLU A 181 -8.38 -20.17 29.67
N LYS A 182 -8.15 -20.35 28.35
CA LYS A 182 -6.84 -20.25 27.73
C LYS A 182 -6.90 -19.37 26.48
N PRO A 183 -7.09 -18.06 26.64
CA PRO A 183 -7.39 -17.15 25.53
C PRO A 183 -6.22 -16.94 24.57
N THR A 184 -5.00 -17.30 24.95
CA THR A 184 -3.79 -17.17 24.11
C THR A 184 -3.30 -18.48 23.52
N GLU A 185 -3.92 -19.63 23.88
CA GLU A 185 -3.59 -20.94 23.32
C GLU A 185 -4.51 -21.24 22.14
N LEU A 186 -3.94 -21.51 20.98
CA LEU A 186 -4.73 -21.83 19.80
C LEU A 186 -5.40 -23.20 19.94
N LYS A 187 -6.73 -23.23 19.91
CA LYS A 187 -7.51 -24.46 19.79
C LYS A 187 -7.49 -24.96 18.33
N CYS A 188 -7.93 -24.16 17.41
CA CYS A 188 -7.90 -24.41 15.96
C CYS A 188 -8.00 -23.11 15.18
N MET A 189 -7.61 -23.16 13.91
CA MET A 189 -7.85 -22.10 12.95
C MET A 189 -8.96 -22.50 11.97
N LEU A 190 -9.87 -21.57 11.69
CA LEU A 190 -10.93 -21.72 10.70
C LEU A 190 -10.69 -20.75 9.55
N GLN A 191 -10.88 -21.22 8.32
CA GLN A 191 -10.80 -20.37 7.13
C GLN A 191 -12.20 -19.96 6.66
N LYS A 192 -12.45 -18.66 6.64
CA LYS A 192 -13.69 -18.04 6.16
C LYS A 192 -14.95 -18.72 6.71
N PRO A 193 -15.08 -18.85 8.04
CA PRO A 193 -16.24 -19.45 8.66
C PRO A 193 -17.49 -18.61 8.42
N SER A 194 -18.67 -19.23 8.43
CA SER A 194 -19.93 -18.50 8.31
C SER A 194 -20.22 -17.64 9.55
N VAL A 195 -21.07 -16.62 9.38
CA VAL A 195 -21.52 -15.77 10.50
C VAL A 195 -22.19 -16.60 11.59
N GLU A 196 -22.96 -17.63 11.22
CA GLU A 196 -23.63 -18.53 12.15
C GLU A 196 -22.61 -19.31 12.97
N THR A 197 -21.54 -19.84 12.32
CA THR A 197 -20.44 -20.55 13.00
C THR A 197 -19.74 -19.62 14.00
N LEU A 198 -19.40 -18.39 13.58
CA LEU A 198 -18.75 -17.41 14.45
C LEU A 198 -19.63 -17.00 15.63
N SER A 199 -20.92 -16.79 15.40
CA SER A 199 -21.88 -16.44 16.44
C SER A 199 -22.06 -17.56 17.46
N ALA A 200 -22.06 -18.81 17.01
CA ALA A 200 -22.13 -19.98 17.89
C ALA A 200 -20.85 -20.11 18.75
N LEU A 201 -19.67 -19.86 18.18
CA LEU A 201 -18.40 -19.90 18.92
C LEU A 201 -18.37 -18.90 20.08
N LEU A 202 -18.96 -17.72 19.94
CA LEU A 202 -18.96 -16.68 20.98
C LEU A 202 -19.71 -17.09 22.24
N THR A 203 -20.45 -18.20 22.23
CA THR A 203 -21.16 -18.73 23.42
C THR A 203 -20.16 -19.21 24.48
N ASP A 204 -19.10 -19.91 24.11
CA ASP A 204 -18.16 -20.57 25.01
C ASP A 204 -16.69 -20.44 24.64
N HIS A 205 -16.38 -19.89 23.48
CA HIS A 205 -15.04 -19.64 22.98
C HIS A 205 -14.77 -18.15 22.77
N PHE A 206 -13.49 -17.81 22.56
CA PHE A 206 -13.05 -16.57 21.93
C PHE A 206 -12.55 -16.87 20.53
N TYR A 207 -12.54 -15.86 19.68
CA TYR A 207 -11.79 -15.90 18.43
C TYR A 207 -11.12 -14.57 18.15
N LEU A 208 -9.95 -14.61 17.52
CA LEU A 208 -9.27 -13.48 16.93
C LEU A 208 -9.30 -13.62 15.40
N THR A 209 -9.65 -12.55 14.71
CA THR A 209 -9.54 -12.51 13.25
C THR A 209 -8.08 -12.36 12.86
N ASP A 210 -7.60 -13.24 11.98
CA ASP A 210 -6.23 -13.18 11.43
C ASP A 210 -6.02 -11.89 10.64
N ILE A 211 -4.98 -11.17 10.98
CA ILE A 211 -4.56 -9.93 10.30
C ILE A 211 -3.33 -10.15 9.41
N GLY A 212 -2.94 -11.40 9.19
CA GLY A 212 -1.81 -11.75 8.34
C GLY A 212 -0.45 -11.40 8.94
N VAL A 213 -0.30 -11.42 10.27
CA VAL A 213 0.98 -11.21 10.97
C VAL A 213 1.32 -12.44 11.79
N TRP A 214 2.26 -13.22 11.30
CA TRP A 214 2.70 -14.47 11.89
C TRP A 214 4.20 -14.44 12.15
N ILE A 215 4.64 -14.83 13.35
CA ILE A 215 6.05 -14.95 13.71
C ILE A 215 6.35 -16.43 13.95
N LEU A 216 7.35 -16.96 13.27
CA LEU A 216 7.71 -18.37 13.28
C LEU A 216 9.11 -18.56 13.86
N SER A 217 9.25 -19.62 14.66
CA SER A 217 10.57 -20.15 15.03
C SER A 217 11.23 -20.81 13.82
N ASP A 218 12.56 -21.00 13.91
CA ASP A 218 13.31 -21.71 12.87
C ASP A 218 12.79 -23.15 12.70
N ARG A 219 12.33 -23.79 13.80
CA ARG A 219 11.64 -25.08 13.75
C ARG A 219 10.36 -25.02 12.93
N ALA A 220 9.49 -24.04 13.20
CA ALA A 220 8.24 -23.87 12.48
C ALA A 220 8.45 -23.55 11.00
N VAL A 221 9.45 -22.73 10.67
CA VAL A 221 9.85 -22.43 9.29
C VAL A 221 10.26 -23.70 8.56
N LYS A 222 11.10 -24.56 9.17
CA LYS A 222 11.53 -25.81 8.56
C LYS A 222 10.36 -26.79 8.34
N VAL A 223 9.42 -26.87 9.26
CA VAL A 223 8.20 -27.70 9.09
C VAL A 223 7.36 -27.15 7.92
N LEU A 224 7.14 -25.84 7.84
CA LEU A 224 6.44 -25.22 6.71
C LEU A 224 7.12 -25.51 5.37
N MET A 225 8.43 -25.33 5.32
CA MET A 225 9.23 -25.62 4.13
C MET A 225 9.17 -27.09 3.72
N GLN A 226 9.20 -28.00 4.68
CA GLN A 226 9.09 -29.44 4.40
C GLN A 226 7.74 -29.82 3.80
N ARG A 227 6.64 -29.18 4.25
CA ARG A 227 5.29 -29.40 3.70
C ARG A 227 5.11 -28.82 2.31
N SER A 228 5.84 -27.78 1.97
CA SER A 228 5.80 -27.12 0.67
C SER A 228 6.94 -27.55 -0.27
N THR A 229 7.62 -28.65 0.04
CA THR A 229 8.72 -29.21 -0.78
C THR A 229 8.39 -30.67 -1.12
N ASN A 230 8.57 -31.04 -2.39
CA ASN A 230 8.41 -32.43 -2.85
C ASN A 230 9.74 -33.17 -2.73
N GLY A 231 10.03 -33.65 -1.50
CA GLY A 231 11.28 -34.35 -1.18
C GLY A 231 11.74 -34.11 0.25
N THR A 232 12.98 -34.48 0.56
CA THR A 232 13.55 -34.38 1.90
C THR A 232 14.53 -33.21 2.08
N ASP A 233 15.09 -32.70 1.01
CA ASP A 233 16.00 -31.55 1.04
C ASP A 233 15.21 -30.24 0.83
N ILE A 234 14.83 -29.63 1.93
CA ILE A 234 14.04 -28.36 1.93
C ILE A 234 14.77 -27.20 1.23
N ALA A 235 16.08 -27.30 1.05
CA ALA A 235 16.85 -26.26 0.38
C ALA A 235 16.97 -26.46 -1.14
N LYS A 236 16.70 -27.65 -1.68
CA LYS A 236 16.97 -27.98 -3.08
C LYS A 236 15.80 -28.61 -3.84
N ASP A 237 15.00 -29.44 -3.15
CA ASP A 237 13.94 -30.20 -3.82
C ASP A 237 12.83 -29.27 -4.32
N GLU A 238 11.99 -29.73 -5.24
CA GLU A 238 10.98 -28.91 -5.89
C GLU A 238 9.98 -28.31 -4.89
N VAL A 239 9.76 -26.98 -4.98
CA VAL A 239 8.71 -26.29 -4.22
C VAL A 239 7.35 -26.58 -4.87
N VAL A 240 6.39 -27.03 -4.05
CA VAL A 240 5.04 -27.37 -4.47
C VAL A 240 4.03 -26.36 -3.92
N ASN A 241 2.83 -26.40 -4.49
CA ASN A 241 1.72 -25.59 -3.98
C ASN A 241 1.35 -26.03 -2.56
N TYR A 242 1.39 -25.10 -1.63
CA TYR A 242 0.97 -25.30 -0.24
C TYR A 242 0.43 -23.99 0.33
N ASP A 243 -0.76 -24.03 0.92
CA ASP A 243 -1.40 -22.85 1.48
C ASP A 243 -1.07 -22.70 2.97
N MET A 244 -0.45 -21.58 3.33
CA MET A 244 -0.13 -21.26 4.72
C MET A 244 -1.37 -21.13 5.60
N TYR A 245 -2.48 -20.69 5.08
CA TYR A 245 -3.71 -20.45 5.86
C TYR A 245 -4.62 -21.68 5.92
N GLY A 246 -5.02 -22.18 4.76
CA GLY A 246 -5.97 -23.30 4.64
C GLY A 246 -5.37 -24.66 4.96
N GLU A 247 -4.07 -24.87 4.76
CA GLU A 247 -3.39 -26.14 5.01
C GLU A 247 -2.56 -26.06 6.30
N PHE A 248 -1.51 -25.25 6.33
CA PHE A 248 -0.65 -25.15 7.50
C PHE A 248 -1.38 -24.59 8.73
N GLY A 249 -2.08 -23.47 8.59
CA GLY A 249 -2.80 -22.82 9.68
C GLY A 249 -3.91 -23.70 10.26
N CYS A 250 -4.71 -24.34 9.39
CA CYS A 250 -5.77 -25.23 9.83
C CYS A 250 -5.27 -26.55 10.47
N ALA A 251 -3.97 -26.85 10.36
CA ALA A 251 -3.31 -27.95 11.06
C ALA A 251 -2.66 -27.54 12.39
N LEU A 252 -2.69 -26.25 12.77
CA LEU A 252 -2.20 -25.73 14.03
C LEU A 252 -3.24 -25.87 15.16
N GLY A 253 -2.75 -25.84 16.39
CA GLY A 253 -3.57 -25.89 17.61
C GLY A 253 -3.73 -27.31 18.17
N TYR A 254 -4.39 -27.43 19.33
CA TYR A 254 -4.53 -28.72 19.99
C TYR A 254 -5.76 -29.53 19.53
N GLU A 255 -6.70 -28.92 18.80
CA GLU A 255 -7.83 -29.59 18.14
C GLU A 255 -7.95 -29.12 16.68
N PRO A 256 -6.94 -29.42 15.83
CA PRO A 256 -6.87 -28.87 14.47
C PRO A 256 -7.94 -29.47 13.54
N GLY A 257 -8.39 -28.66 12.58
CA GLY A 257 -9.29 -29.11 11.50
C GLY A 257 -8.62 -30.01 10.46
N VAL A 258 -7.30 -29.85 10.27
CA VAL A 258 -6.46 -30.65 9.37
C VAL A 258 -5.47 -31.46 10.21
N LYS A 259 -5.35 -32.75 9.91
CA LYS A 259 -4.42 -33.64 10.63
C LYS A 259 -3.03 -33.60 9.99
N ASP A 260 -2.06 -33.09 10.71
CA ASP A 260 -0.64 -33.13 10.39
C ASP A 260 0.16 -33.14 11.70
N GLU A 261 0.72 -34.27 12.07
CA GLU A 261 1.38 -34.45 13.37
C GLU A 261 2.55 -33.47 13.57
N ALA A 262 3.34 -33.20 12.53
CA ALA A 262 4.50 -32.31 12.63
C ALA A 262 4.08 -30.85 12.79
N VAL A 263 3.03 -30.41 12.10
CA VAL A 263 2.47 -29.06 12.21
C VAL A 263 1.73 -28.90 13.55
N ASN A 264 0.93 -29.89 13.92
CA ASN A 264 0.18 -29.88 15.19
C ASN A 264 1.09 -29.88 16.43
N ALA A 265 2.31 -30.44 16.32
CA ALA A 265 3.31 -30.42 17.40
C ALA A 265 3.97 -29.03 17.62
N LEU A 266 3.67 -28.02 16.79
CA LEU A 266 4.17 -26.66 16.94
C LEU A 266 3.35 -25.90 17.98
N LYS A 267 4.00 -25.42 19.03
CA LYS A 267 3.33 -24.60 20.05
C LYS A 267 2.92 -23.26 19.47
N THR A 268 1.62 -23.06 19.29
CA THR A 268 1.06 -21.86 18.68
C THR A 268 0.36 -20.99 19.72
N VAL A 269 0.79 -19.74 19.79
CA VAL A 269 0.23 -18.69 20.64
C VAL A 269 -0.48 -17.66 19.76
N ILE A 270 -1.66 -17.25 20.19
CA ILE A 270 -2.43 -16.19 19.54
C ILE A 270 -2.50 -14.97 20.46
N LEU A 271 -2.22 -13.80 19.90
CA LEU A 271 -2.18 -12.56 20.66
C LEU A 271 -3.07 -11.50 20.01
N PRO A 272 -3.94 -10.83 20.79
CA PRO A 272 -4.61 -9.65 20.29
C PRO A 272 -3.57 -8.54 20.08
N LEU A 273 -3.64 -7.83 18.95
CA LEU A 273 -2.82 -6.66 18.72
C LEU A 273 -3.36 -5.50 19.57
N PRO A 274 -2.58 -4.94 20.53
CA PRO A 274 -3.07 -3.89 21.42
C PRO A 274 -3.44 -2.62 20.65
N GLY A 275 -4.67 -2.11 20.90
CA GLY A 275 -5.18 -0.96 20.15
C GLY A 275 -5.11 -1.16 18.63
N GLY A 276 -5.31 -2.41 18.19
CA GLY A 276 -5.09 -2.80 16.80
C GLY A 276 -6.19 -2.31 15.86
N GLU A 277 -5.77 -1.85 14.70
CA GLU A 277 -6.62 -1.45 13.58
C GLU A 277 -6.10 -2.10 12.29
N PHE A 278 -7.01 -2.47 11.41
CA PHE A 278 -6.72 -3.19 10.17
C PHE A 278 -7.43 -2.58 8.99
N TYR A 279 -6.66 -2.24 7.95
CA TYR A 279 -7.15 -1.63 6.72
C TYR A 279 -6.64 -2.42 5.53
N HIS A 280 -7.54 -2.90 4.69
CA HIS A 280 -7.22 -3.67 3.50
C HIS A 280 -7.25 -2.80 2.25
N PHE A 281 -6.32 -3.06 1.31
CA PHE A 281 -6.16 -2.33 0.04
C PHE A 281 -6.19 -3.29 -1.15
N GLY A 282 -7.10 -4.26 -1.11
CA GLY A 282 -7.18 -5.33 -2.10
C GLY A 282 -8.00 -4.98 -3.34
N THR A 283 -8.90 -4.01 -3.26
CA THR A 283 -9.85 -3.63 -4.31
C THR A 283 -9.95 -2.11 -4.48
N SER A 284 -10.52 -1.64 -5.60
CA SER A 284 -10.82 -0.22 -5.82
C SER A 284 -11.71 0.38 -4.71
N HIS A 285 -12.71 -0.38 -4.27
CA HIS A 285 -13.57 0.02 -3.17
C HIS A 285 -12.81 0.14 -1.84
N GLU A 286 -11.97 -0.84 -1.52
CA GLU A 286 -11.18 -0.84 -0.28
C GLU A 286 -10.10 0.23 -0.27
N LEU A 287 -9.53 0.59 -1.42
CA LEU A 287 -8.61 1.72 -1.55
C LEU A 287 -9.24 3.00 -0.98
N LEU A 288 -10.47 3.30 -1.37
CA LEU A 288 -11.18 4.51 -0.95
C LEU A 288 -11.74 4.39 0.47
N SER A 289 -12.41 3.29 0.80
CA SER A 289 -13.04 3.11 2.12
C SER A 289 -12.01 3.02 3.24
N SER A 290 -10.91 2.32 3.04
CA SER A 290 -9.80 2.25 4.00
C SER A 290 -9.14 3.62 4.18
N MET A 291 -8.87 4.35 3.10
CA MET A 291 -8.32 5.70 3.18
C MET A 291 -9.27 6.66 3.90
N LEU A 292 -10.56 6.60 3.60
CA LEU A 292 -11.55 7.45 4.26
C LEU A 292 -11.62 7.15 5.77
N ALA A 293 -11.61 5.88 6.16
CA ALA A 293 -11.59 5.47 7.56
C ALA A 293 -10.34 6.00 8.27
N ILE A 294 -9.16 5.82 7.70
CA ILE A 294 -7.89 6.27 8.26
C ILE A 294 -7.86 7.80 8.41
N GLN A 295 -8.27 8.55 7.38
CA GLN A 295 -8.29 10.01 7.43
C GLN A 295 -9.29 10.56 8.44
N ASN A 296 -10.43 9.90 8.62
CA ASN A 296 -11.41 10.30 9.63
C ASN A 296 -10.92 10.03 11.06
N ILE A 297 -10.11 9.00 11.29
CA ILE A 297 -9.47 8.78 12.59
C ILE A 297 -8.51 9.94 12.91
N VAL A 298 -7.63 10.29 11.97
CA VAL A 298 -6.70 11.41 12.12
C VAL A 298 -7.47 12.72 12.33
N ASN A 299 -8.56 12.90 11.59
CA ASN A 299 -9.40 14.07 11.70
C ASN A 299 -10.30 14.04 12.92
N ASP A 300 -10.52 12.90 13.51
CA ASP A 300 -11.28 12.76 14.73
C ASP A 300 -10.45 13.16 15.95
N GLN A 301 -10.00 14.40 15.94
CA GLN A 301 -9.37 15.03 17.11
C GLN A 301 -10.45 15.60 18.04
N ARG A 302 -11.53 14.87 18.23
CA ARG A 302 -12.58 15.21 19.20
C ARG A 302 -12.01 15.41 20.59
N GLU A 303 -10.94 14.70 20.92
CA GLU A 303 -10.15 14.87 22.14
C GLU A 303 -9.49 16.26 22.24
N ILE A 304 -9.30 16.96 21.11
CA ILE A 304 -8.70 18.30 21.06
C ILE A 304 -9.76 19.41 20.99
N MET A 305 -11.02 19.13 21.31
CA MET A 305 -12.12 20.09 21.39
C MET A 305 -12.49 20.86 20.10
N HIS A 306 -12.32 20.28 18.96
CA HIS A 306 -12.82 20.85 17.70
C HIS A 306 -14.20 20.26 17.32
N HIS A 307 -15.23 20.75 17.95
CA HIS A 307 -16.63 20.31 17.71
C HIS A 307 -17.14 20.57 16.28
N ASP A 308 -16.48 21.43 15.54
CA ASP A 308 -16.90 21.85 14.19
C ASP A 308 -16.13 21.17 13.06
N ARG A 309 -15.34 20.16 13.35
CA ARG A 309 -14.53 19.52 12.32
C ARG A 309 -15.40 18.64 11.44
N LYS A 310 -15.45 18.97 10.15
CA LYS A 310 -16.15 18.16 9.15
C LYS A 310 -15.36 16.87 8.89
N PRO A 311 -16.05 15.74 8.67
CA PRO A 311 -15.40 14.52 8.18
C PRO A 311 -14.58 14.80 6.92
N HIS A 312 -13.50 14.04 6.72
CA HIS A 312 -12.75 14.11 5.48
C HIS A 312 -13.68 13.74 4.32
N PRO A 313 -13.72 14.49 3.22
CA PRO A 313 -14.46 14.07 2.05
C PRO A 313 -13.83 12.78 1.49
N SER A 314 -14.64 11.95 0.84
CA SER A 314 -14.14 10.74 0.15
C SER A 314 -13.46 11.07 -1.20
N ILE A 315 -12.61 12.10 -1.18
CA ILE A 315 -11.90 12.63 -2.35
C ILE A 315 -10.42 12.68 -2.02
N PHE A 316 -9.62 11.92 -2.76
CA PHE A 316 -8.17 11.82 -2.55
C PHE A 316 -7.44 12.21 -3.82
N VAL A 317 -6.63 13.27 -3.72
CA VAL A 317 -5.85 13.81 -4.83
C VAL A 317 -4.40 13.94 -4.39
N GLN A 318 -3.48 13.27 -5.07
CA GLN A 318 -2.05 13.36 -4.75
C GLN A 318 -1.17 13.19 -5.99
N ASN A 319 -0.01 13.80 -6.00
CA ASN A 319 0.92 13.75 -7.13
C ASN A 319 0.21 14.08 -8.46
N THR A 320 -0.63 15.10 -8.49
CA THR A 320 -1.59 15.36 -9.57
C THR A 320 -1.67 16.84 -9.86
N GLU A 321 -1.83 17.19 -11.11
CA GLU A 321 -2.27 18.53 -11.52
C GLU A 321 -3.76 18.46 -11.89
N LEU A 322 -4.62 19.04 -11.03
CA LEU A 322 -6.07 18.99 -11.16
C LEU A 322 -6.62 20.40 -11.32
N LYS A 323 -7.34 20.65 -12.41
CA LYS A 323 -7.95 21.95 -12.75
C LYS A 323 -9.44 22.06 -12.37
N PRO A 324 -10.25 20.99 -12.50
CA PRO A 324 -11.67 21.06 -12.13
C PRO A 324 -11.88 21.36 -10.65
N LYS A 325 -13.00 22.02 -10.33
CA LYS A 325 -13.42 22.23 -8.96
C LYS A 325 -14.38 21.13 -8.54
N TRP A 326 -14.20 20.64 -7.33
CA TRP A 326 -15.10 19.68 -6.74
C TRP A 326 -16.48 20.29 -6.48
N THR A 327 -17.51 19.51 -6.72
CA THR A 327 -18.92 19.84 -6.45
C THR A 327 -19.48 18.94 -5.35
N GLN A 328 -20.70 19.17 -4.92
CA GLN A 328 -21.37 18.29 -3.94
C GLN A 328 -21.72 16.90 -4.50
N GLN A 329 -21.66 16.73 -5.81
CA GLN A 329 -21.91 15.45 -6.47
C GLN A 329 -20.69 14.53 -6.45
N ASN A 330 -19.48 15.09 -6.33
CA ASN A 330 -18.26 14.32 -6.29
C ASN A 330 -18.09 13.60 -4.96
N ARG A 331 -17.89 12.30 -5.03
CA ARG A 331 -17.61 11.42 -3.89
C ARG A 331 -16.89 10.17 -4.37
N ASN A 332 -16.12 9.56 -3.48
CA ASN A 332 -15.31 8.37 -3.78
C ASN A 332 -14.40 8.60 -4.99
N GLU A 333 -13.62 9.67 -4.94
CA GLU A 333 -12.69 10.05 -5.99
C GLU A 333 -11.26 9.71 -5.58
N TRP A 334 -10.53 9.12 -6.49
CA TRP A 334 -9.09 8.89 -6.34
C TRP A 334 -8.36 9.36 -7.58
N VAL A 335 -7.54 10.38 -7.44
CA VAL A 335 -6.74 10.94 -8.54
C VAL A 335 -5.26 10.94 -8.13
N GLU A 336 -4.46 10.13 -8.79
CA GLU A 336 -3.04 9.99 -8.44
C GLU A 336 -2.17 9.91 -9.69
N ASN A 337 -1.03 10.60 -9.68
CA ASN A 337 -0.08 10.60 -10.79
C ASN A 337 -0.73 10.97 -12.13
N ALA A 338 -1.58 12.00 -12.14
CA ALA A 338 -2.42 12.32 -13.27
C ALA A 338 -2.48 13.82 -13.55
N TYR A 339 -2.75 14.17 -14.79
CA TYR A 339 -3.19 15.50 -15.19
C TYR A 339 -4.67 15.45 -15.55
N VAL A 340 -5.47 16.24 -14.85
CA VAL A 340 -6.90 16.39 -15.09
C VAL A 340 -7.16 17.83 -15.51
N GLY A 341 -7.42 18.05 -16.80
CA GLY A 341 -7.54 19.37 -17.42
C GLY A 341 -8.87 20.07 -17.15
N GLU A 342 -8.98 21.32 -17.56
CA GLU A 342 -10.17 22.17 -17.32
C GLU A 342 -11.46 21.62 -17.96
N ASN A 343 -11.32 20.86 -19.05
CA ASN A 343 -12.44 20.30 -19.81
C ASN A 343 -12.80 18.86 -19.37
N TRP A 344 -12.30 18.42 -18.22
CA TRP A 344 -12.68 17.15 -17.62
C TRP A 344 -13.86 17.33 -16.66
N THR A 345 -14.73 16.33 -16.61
CA THR A 345 -15.78 16.22 -15.61
C THR A 345 -15.66 14.87 -14.92
N LEU A 346 -15.50 14.88 -13.60
CA LEU A 346 -15.57 13.71 -12.73
C LEU A 346 -16.92 13.73 -12.01
N THR A 347 -17.47 12.57 -11.71
CA THR A 347 -18.78 12.46 -11.06
C THR A 347 -18.69 11.81 -9.68
N GLN A 348 -18.66 10.47 -9.64
CA GLN A 348 -18.47 9.69 -8.42
C GLN A 348 -17.92 8.30 -8.73
N ASP A 349 -17.27 7.69 -7.75
CA ASP A 349 -16.63 6.38 -7.88
C ASP A 349 -15.62 6.35 -9.04
N ASN A 350 -14.86 7.44 -9.20
CA ASN A 350 -13.87 7.55 -10.27
C ASN A 350 -12.45 7.36 -9.70
N ILE A 351 -11.66 6.54 -10.37
CA ILE A 351 -10.22 6.38 -10.14
C ILE A 351 -9.49 6.81 -11.40
N VAL A 352 -8.58 7.78 -11.28
CA VAL A 352 -7.78 8.30 -12.39
C VAL A 352 -6.32 8.20 -12.01
N THR A 353 -5.56 7.39 -12.76
CA THR A 353 -4.14 7.15 -12.49
C THR A 353 -3.30 7.19 -13.77
N GLY A 354 -2.06 7.64 -13.63
CA GLY A 354 -1.05 7.58 -14.69
C GLY A 354 -1.26 8.51 -15.88
N VAL A 355 -2.31 9.32 -15.90
CA VAL A 355 -2.69 10.15 -17.05
C VAL A 355 -1.67 11.26 -17.29
N PRO A 356 -1.01 11.32 -18.47
CA PRO A 356 -0.05 12.37 -18.78
C PRO A 356 -0.72 13.73 -19.01
N GLU A 357 0.09 14.79 -19.11
CA GLU A 357 -0.38 16.12 -19.45
C GLU A 357 -1.12 16.12 -20.80
N ASN A 358 -2.32 16.69 -20.82
CA ASN A 358 -3.25 16.60 -21.95
C ASN A 358 -4.17 17.82 -22.05
N ASN A 359 -4.90 17.91 -23.18
CA ASN A 359 -5.92 18.94 -23.44
C ASN A 359 -7.32 18.33 -23.70
N TRP A 360 -7.57 17.12 -23.20
CA TRP A 360 -8.79 16.39 -23.53
C TRP A 360 -10.05 17.02 -22.94
N THR A 361 -11.14 16.87 -23.67
CA THR A 361 -12.49 16.99 -23.13
C THR A 361 -12.97 15.58 -22.81
N LEU A 362 -13.12 15.28 -21.53
CA LEU A 362 -13.47 13.93 -21.07
C LEU A 362 -14.45 14.02 -19.88
N THR A 363 -15.51 13.23 -19.97
CA THR A 363 -16.43 13.03 -18.85
C THR A 363 -16.30 11.59 -18.37
N LEU A 364 -16.08 11.40 -17.07
CA LEU A 364 -16.19 10.10 -16.43
C LEU A 364 -17.53 10.02 -15.73
N ALA A 365 -18.38 9.11 -16.20
CA ALA A 365 -19.64 8.79 -15.55
C ALA A 365 -19.39 8.05 -14.23
N GLU A 366 -20.46 7.84 -13.46
CA GLU A 366 -20.41 7.09 -12.20
C GLU A 366 -19.77 5.72 -12.42
N GLY A 367 -18.77 5.41 -11.61
CA GLY A 367 -18.06 4.13 -11.63
C GLY A 367 -17.07 3.93 -12.80
N GLN A 368 -16.88 4.93 -13.65
CA GLN A 368 -15.86 4.84 -14.71
C GLN A 368 -14.50 5.27 -14.19
N CYS A 369 -13.49 4.44 -14.44
CA CYS A 369 -12.12 4.66 -14.03
C CYS A 369 -11.18 4.66 -15.25
N VAL A 370 -10.06 5.38 -15.13
CA VAL A 370 -9.04 5.49 -16.18
C VAL A 370 -7.66 5.29 -15.59
N ASP A 371 -6.94 4.36 -16.19
CA ASP A 371 -5.53 4.13 -15.90
C ASP A 371 -4.73 4.21 -17.21
N VAL A 372 -3.67 5.00 -17.21
CA VAL A 372 -2.75 5.13 -18.34
C VAL A 372 -1.37 4.68 -17.88
N VAL A 373 -0.88 3.61 -18.48
CA VAL A 373 0.36 2.98 -18.07
C VAL A 373 1.42 3.14 -19.16
N PRO A 374 2.55 3.79 -18.88
CA PRO A 374 3.65 3.85 -19.84
C PRO A 374 4.21 2.45 -20.08
N VAL A 375 4.35 2.09 -21.35
CA VAL A 375 4.97 0.86 -21.83
C VAL A 375 6.06 1.19 -22.84
N GLY A 376 7.12 0.41 -22.88
CA GLY A 376 8.27 0.75 -23.73
C GLY A 376 8.88 2.11 -23.42
N THR A 377 9.45 2.78 -24.43
CA THR A 377 10.11 4.10 -24.30
C THR A 377 9.15 5.27 -24.43
N ASP A 378 8.22 5.23 -25.38
CA ASP A 378 7.42 6.39 -25.79
C ASP A 378 5.91 6.11 -25.92
N SER A 379 5.46 4.93 -25.56
CA SER A 379 4.06 4.49 -25.71
C SER A 379 3.37 4.34 -24.37
N TRP A 380 2.04 4.27 -24.41
CA TRP A 380 1.19 4.05 -23.24
C TRP A 380 0.07 3.06 -23.56
N ALA A 381 -0.17 2.15 -22.64
CA ALA A 381 -1.40 1.34 -22.63
C ALA A 381 -2.52 2.17 -21.99
N VAL A 382 -3.67 2.22 -22.65
CA VAL A 382 -4.84 2.99 -22.23
C VAL A 382 -5.89 2.03 -21.69
N ARG A 383 -6.16 2.08 -20.39
CA ARG A 383 -7.03 1.14 -19.68
C ARG A 383 -8.18 1.85 -18.96
N PRO A 384 -9.30 2.11 -19.63
CA PRO A 384 -10.55 2.40 -18.94
C PRO A 384 -11.11 1.11 -18.33
N TYR A 385 -11.72 1.22 -17.14
CA TYR A 385 -12.32 0.09 -16.44
C TYR A 385 -13.42 0.56 -15.49
N GLY A 386 -14.27 -0.36 -15.03
CA GLY A 386 -15.30 -0.08 -14.06
C GLY A 386 -14.79 -0.18 -12.62
N PHE A 387 -15.24 0.69 -11.75
CA PHE A 387 -14.90 0.71 -10.32
C PHE A 387 -15.10 -0.65 -9.63
N ASN A 388 -16.12 -1.40 -10.08
CA ASN A 388 -16.48 -2.71 -9.55
C ASN A 388 -16.02 -3.88 -10.43
N ASP A 389 -15.27 -3.64 -11.50
CA ASP A 389 -14.80 -4.69 -12.40
C ASP A 389 -13.89 -5.67 -11.66
N LYS A 390 -14.15 -6.96 -11.86
CA LYS A 390 -13.41 -8.03 -11.17
C LYS A 390 -12.22 -8.56 -11.96
N PHE A 391 -12.14 -8.24 -13.24
CA PHE A 391 -11.13 -8.75 -14.19
C PHE A 391 -11.00 -10.28 -14.15
N ARG A 392 -12.14 -10.95 -14.16
CA ARG A 392 -12.19 -12.41 -14.08
C ARG A 392 -13.41 -12.96 -14.81
N GLY A 393 -13.20 -13.94 -15.68
CA GLY A 393 -14.23 -14.66 -16.41
C GLY A 393 -14.25 -14.33 -17.90
N ASP A 394 -14.99 -15.14 -18.67
CA ASP A 394 -15.14 -15.02 -20.12
C ASP A 394 -15.84 -13.72 -20.51
N LEU A 395 -15.40 -13.08 -21.59
CA LEU A 395 -15.95 -11.80 -22.06
C LEU A 395 -17.45 -11.84 -22.38
N VAL A 396 -18.01 -13.00 -22.67
CA VAL A 396 -19.46 -13.13 -22.93
C VAL A 396 -20.30 -13.05 -21.65
N ASP A 397 -19.70 -13.28 -20.48
CA ASP A 397 -20.39 -13.41 -19.19
C ASP A 397 -20.02 -12.30 -18.18
N VAL A 398 -18.97 -11.51 -18.46
CA VAL A 398 -18.46 -10.55 -17.47
C VAL A 398 -19.06 -9.15 -17.63
N GLU A 399 -19.05 -8.41 -16.54
CA GLU A 399 -19.26 -6.97 -16.54
C GLU A 399 -17.95 -6.21 -16.83
N TYR A 400 -18.08 -5.14 -17.59
CA TYR A 400 -17.03 -4.19 -17.91
C TYR A 400 -17.60 -2.78 -18.00
N LEU A 401 -16.99 -1.82 -17.33
CA LEU A 401 -17.48 -0.44 -17.22
C LEU A 401 -18.93 -0.36 -16.69
N GLY A 402 -19.28 -1.24 -15.74
CA GLY A 402 -20.60 -1.27 -15.10
C GLY A 402 -21.74 -1.87 -15.95
N ARG A 403 -21.43 -2.59 -17.04
CA ARG A 403 -22.41 -3.24 -17.92
C ARG A 403 -21.84 -4.55 -18.51
N PRO A 404 -22.67 -5.44 -19.07
CA PRO A 404 -22.17 -6.63 -19.74
C PRO A 404 -21.18 -6.28 -20.86
N PHE A 405 -20.03 -6.95 -20.90
CA PHE A 405 -19.03 -6.73 -21.96
C PHE A 405 -19.61 -6.99 -23.35
N ALA A 406 -20.52 -7.96 -23.50
CA ALA A 406 -21.18 -8.27 -24.76
C ALA A 406 -21.99 -7.07 -25.33
N GLU A 407 -22.62 -6.28 -24.47
CA GLU A 407 -23.32 -5.05 -24.87
C GLU A 407 -22.32 -3.97 -25.31
N TRP A 408 -21.24 -3.78 -24.52
CA TRP A 408 -20.16 -2.85 -24.86
C TRP A 408 -19.56 -3.18 -26.24
N ALA A 409 -19.32 -4.46 -26.52
CA ALA A 409 -18.76 -4.93 -27.78
C ALA A 409 -19.75 -4.75 -28.95
N ALA A 410 -21.02 -5.11 -28.76
CA ALA A 410 -22.05 -4.98 -29.78
C ALA A 410 -22.26 -3.53 -30.23
N GLU A 411 -22.32 -2.58 -29.28
CA GLU A 411 -22.46 -1.15 -29.59
C GLU A 411 -21.30 -0.60 -30.42
N ARG A 412 -20.11 -1.18 -30.27
CA ARG A 412 -18.88 -0.75 -30.96
C ARG A 412 -18.58 -1.58 -32.20
N GLY A 413 -19.39 -2.58 -32.46
CA GLY A 413 -19.17 -3.54 -33.56
C GLY A 413 -17.84 -4.28 -33.38
N VAL A 414 -17.52 -4.66 -32.15
CA VAL A 414 -16.34 -5.47 -31.81
C VAL A 414 -16.74 -6.94 -31.77
N ASP A 415 -16.01 -7.76 -32.52
CA ASP A 415 -16.18 -9.21 -32.51
C ASP A 415 -15.44 -9.83 -31.33
N ILE A 416 -16.18 -10.32 -30.34
CA ILE A 416 -15.62 -10.91 -29.09
C ILE A 416 -14.79 -12.16 -29.42
N ASP A 417 -15.21 -12.97 -30.41
CA ASP A 417 -14.52 -14.20 -30.80
C ASP A 417 -13.14 -13.93 -31.41
N ALA A 418 -12.95 -12.74 -31.96
CA ALA A 418 -11.67 -12.30 -32.51
C ALA A 418 -10.71 -11.74 -31.44
N ILE A 419 -11.15 -11.57 -30.18
CA ILE A 419 -10.31 -11.04 -29.11
C ILE A 419 -9.43 -12.17 -28.54
N GLU A 420 -8.10 -11.98 -28.63
CA GLU A 420 -7.14 -12.90 -28.02
C GLU A 420 -7.26 -12.86 -26.50
N GLY A 421 -7.32 -14.04 -25.85
CA GLY A 421 -7.48 -14.15 -24.40
C GLY A 421 -8.92 -13.97 -23.88
N ARG A 422 -9.94 -13.99 -24.73
CA ARG A 422 -11.34 -13.70 -24.42
C ARG A 422 -11.97 -14.51 -23.28
N HIS A 423 -11.38 -15.64 -22.92
CA HIS A 423 -11.91 -16.51 -21.85
C HIS A 423 -11.61 -16.01 -20.43
N ASP A 424 -10.83 -14.94 -20.30
CA ASP A 424 -10.60 -14.25 -19.03
C ASP A 424 -10.35 -12.76 -19.30
N LEU A 425 -11.19 -11.88 -18.79
CA LEU A 425 -11.03 -10.43 -18.97
C LEU A 425 -9.62 -9.93 -18.59
N GLN A 426 -8.96 -10.58 -17.62
CA GLN A 426 -7.57 -10.25 -17.24
C GLN A 426 -6.58 -10.53 -18.38
N ALA A 427 -6.82 -11.56 -19.18
CA ALA A 427 -5.98 -12.00 -20.29
C ALA A 427 -6.43 -11.44 -21.64
N ALA A 428 -7.61 -10.83 -21.71
CA ALA A 428 -8.18 -10.31 -22.94
C ALA A 428 -7.42 -9.09 -23.46
N ARG A 429 -6.94 -9.15 -24.70
CA ARG A 429 -6.21 -8.03 -25.34
C ARG A 429 -7.20 -7.00 -25.90
N ILE A 430 -7.69 -6.13 -25.01
CA ILE A 430 -8.65 -5.07 -25.33
C ILE A 430 -8.13 -3.65 -25.16
N PHE A 431 -6.99 -3.47 -24.46
CA PHE A 431 -6.44 -2.15 -24.12
C PHE A 431 -5.45 -1.68 -25.18
N PRO A 432 -5.76 -0.59 -25.92
CA PRO A 432 -4.89 -0.12 -27.00
C PRO A 432 -3.60 0.51 -26.45
N VAL A 433 -2.52 0.32 -27.19
CA VAL A 433 -1.23 0.99 -26.98
C VAL A 433 -1.10 2.10 -27.99
N VAL A 434 -0.87 3.32 -27.51
CA VAL A 434 -0.73 4.52 -28.33
C VAL A 434 0.54 5.28 -27.97
N ASP A 435 1.05 6.07 -28.89
CA ASP A 435 2.32 6.79 -28.79
C ASP A 435 2.16 8.32 -28.71
N ASN A 436 0.93 8.80 -28.71
CA ASN A 436 0.63 10.22 -28.56
C ASN A 436 -0.63 10.47 -27.73
N THR A 437 -0.71 11.66 -27.15
CA THR A 437 -1.80 12.04 -26.24
C THR A 437 -3.11 12.34 -26.94
N ASP A 438 -3.10 12.74 -28.22
CA ASP A 438 -4.34 13.03 -28.96
C ASP A 438 -5.10 11.74 -29.26
N ASP A 439 -4.43 10.74 -29.82
CA ASP A 439 -5.01 9.40 -30.05
C ASP A 439 -5.50 8.77 -28.74
N MET A 440 -4.77 8.98 -27.65
CA MET A 440 -5.14 8.51 -26.32
C MET A 440 -6.49 9.08 -25.87
N GLY A 441 -6.69 10.40 -25.99
CA GLY A 441 -7.94 11.06 -25.62
C GLY A 441 -9.12 10.61 -26.49
N ILE A 442 -8.88 10.43 -27.80
CA ILE A 442 -9.90 10.00 -28.76
C ILE A 442 -10.32 8.55 -28.51
N VAL A 443 -9.38 7.64 -28.33
CA VAL A 443 -9.70 6.22 -28.09
C VAL A 443 -10.34 6.01 -26.71
N LEU A 444 -9.95 6.80 -25.68
CA LEU A 444 -10.61 6.77 -24.38
C LEU A 444 -12.09 7.12 -24.49
N ARG A 445 -12.42 8.22 -25.16
CA ARG A 445 -13.81 8.64 -25.36
C ARG A 445 -14.63 7.56 -26.05
N TRP A 446 -14.06 6.93 -27.08
CA TRP A 446 -14.72 5.82 -27.77
C TRP A 446 -14.91 4.60 -26.86
N MET A 447 -13.92 4.24 -26.07
CA MET A 447 -14.01 3.09 -25.17
C MET A 447 -15.01 3.34 -24.02
N LEU A 448 -15.15 4.57 -23.54
CA LEU A 448 -16.10 4.96 -22.48
C LEU A 448 -17.52 5.11 -23.02
N ASP A 449 -17.87 6.25 -23.57
CA ASP A 449 -19.27 6.60 -23.85
C ASP A 449 -19.57 6.92 -25.32
N GLU A 450 -18.57 7.31 -26.12
CA GLU A 450 -18.79 7.69 -27.52
C GLU A 450 -18.62 6.52 -28.50
N SER A 451 -19.45 5.48 -28.36
CA SER A 451 -19.35 4.25 -29.14
C SER A 451 -19.39 4.45 -30.66
N THR A 452 -19.97 5.55 -31.13
CA THR A 452 -20.09 5.92 -32.56
C THR A 452 -18.92 6.75 -33.08
N LEU A 453 -17.92 7.09 -32.27
CA LEU A 453 -16.75 7.87 -32.67
C LEU A 453 -15.83 7.05 -33.60
N ALA A 454 -16.01 7.23 -34.92
CA ALA A 454 -15.32 6.45 -35.94
C ALA A 454 -13.79 6.50 -35.83
N GLU A 455 -13.24 7.67 -35.47
CA GLU A 455 -11.81 7.86 -35.29
C GLU A 455 -11.27 7.03 -34.11
N GLY A 456 -12.00 6.99 -32.99
CA GLY A 456 -11.64 6.19 -31.81
C GLY A 456 -11.64 4.70 -32.13
N LYS A 457 -12.66 4.23 -32.90
CA LYS A 457 -12.71 2.86 -33.40
C LYS A 457 -11.50 2.54 -34.28
N ALA A 458 -11.17 3.41 -35.22
CA ALA A 458 -10.04 3.22 -36.14
C ALA A 458 -8.69 3.16 -35.39
N ILE A 459 -8.50 3.99 -34.36
CA ILE A 459 -7.31 3.95 -33.51
C ILE A 459 -7.26 2.60 -32.77
N TRP A 460 -8.36 2.15 -32.16
CA TRP A 460 -8.42 0.91 -31.39
C TRP A 460 -8.17 -0.33 -32.28
N GLU A 461 -8.73 -0.36 -33.50
CA GLU A 461 -8.54 -1.45 -34.45
C GLU A 461 -7.09 -1.54 -34.96
N LYS A 462 -6.45 -0.40 -35.20
CA LYS A 462 -5.08 -0.30 -35.70
C LYS A 462 -4.02 -0.53 -34.62
N ALA A 463 -4.30 -0.13 -33.37
CA ALA A 463 -3.34 -0.19 -32.29
C ALA A 463 -3.00 -1.64 -31.91
N GLN A 464 -1.76 -1.88 -31.51
CA GLN A 464 -1.46 -3.07 -30.71
C GLN A 464 -2.33 -3.02 -29.46
N ARG A 465 -2.92 -4.14 -29.09
CA ARG A 465 -3.70 -4.23 -27.85
C ARG A 465 -3.00 -5.15 -26.85
N MET A 466 -3.06 -4.75 -25.60
CA MET A 466 -2.54 -5.51 -24.46
C MET A 466 -3.67 -5.98 -23.57
N SER A 467 -3.44 -7.06 -22.86
CA SER A 467 -4.26 -7.50 -21.74
C SER A 467 -3.84 -6.78 -20.45
N ALA A 468 -4.64 -6.88 -19.40
CA ALA A 468 -4.29 -6.36 -18.09
C ALA A 468 -3.04 -7.02 -17.49
N ASP A 469 -2.84 -8.32 -17.76
CA ASP A 469 -1.62 -9.04 -17.36
C ASP A 469 -0.38 -8.51 -18.10
N GLU A 470 -0.49 -8.30 -19.42
CA GLU A 470 0.62 -7.75 -20.21
C GLU A 470 0.97 -6.31 -19.81
N ILE A 471 -0.03 -5.48 -19.55
CA ILE A 471 0.20 -4.12 -19.03
C ILE A 471 1.01 -4.17 -17.73
N SER A 472 0.66 -5.07 -16.81
CA SER A 472 1.39 -5.21 -15.55
C SER A 472 2.80 -5.74 -15.76
N ALA A 473 3.00 -6.65 -16.70
CA ALA A 473 4.30 -7.26 -16.99
C ALA A 473 5.25 -6.32 -17.74
N GLU A 474 4.73 -5.44 -18.61
CA GLU A 474 5.53 -4.61 -19.53
C GLU A 474 5.54 -3.11 -19.14
N ALA A 475 4.88 -2.74 -18.03
CA ALA A 475 4.87 -1.37 -17.54
C ALA A 475 6.28 -0.82 -17.34
N ASN A 476 6.53 0.38 -17.87
CA ASN A 476 7.75 1.11 -17.60
C ASN A 476 7.63 1.85 -16.27
N LEU A 477 8.02 1.18 -15.18
CA LEU A 477 7.88 1.69 -13.82
C LEU A 477 8.72 2.95 -13.57
N ARG A 478 9.85 3.10 -14.27
CA ARG A 478 10.67 4.32 -14.19
C ARG A 478 9.90 5.51 -14.71
N ARG A 479 9.28 5.42 -15.89
CA ARG A 479 8.45 6.50 -16.46
C ARG A 479 7.25 6.84 -15.55
N LEU A 480 6.62 5.83 -14.93
CA LEU A 480 5.55 6.04 -13.94
C LEU A 480 6.04 6.89 -12.76
N VAL A 481 7.18 6.54 -12.19
CA VAL A 481 7.76 7.25 -11.04
C VAL A 481 8.25 8.64 -11.43
N GLU A 482 8.86 8.82 -12.60
CA GLU A 482 9.29 10.11 -13.13
C GLU A 482 8.10 11.06 -13.30
N GLN A 483 6.99 10.59 -13.89
CA GLN A 483 5.77 11.39 -14.02
C GLN A 483 5.20 11.78 -12.65
N ARG A 484 5.11 10.82 -11.71
CA ARG A 484 4.66 11.07 -10.34
C ARG A 484 5.50 12.13 -9.66
N THR A 485 6.82 12.04 -9.81
CA THR A 485 7.77 13.01 -9.26
C THR A 485 7.56 14.39 -9.91
N LYS A 486 7.40 14.46 -11.23
CA LYS A 486 7.12 15.71 -11.93
C LYS A 486 5.88 16.42 -11.39
N PHE A 487 4.77 15.69 -11.22
CA PHE A 487 3.54 16.28 -10.65
C PHE A 487 3.70 16.67 -9.19
N ARG A 488 4.40 15.86 -8.39
CA ARG A 488 4.71 16.18 -6.98
C ARG A 488 5.49 17.49 -6.90
N LEU A 489 6.51 17.67 -7.72
CA LEU A 489 7.32 18.88 -7.76
C LEU A 489 6.51 20.12 -8.12
N LYS A 490 5.57 20.03 -9.05
CA LYS A 490 4.65 21.13 -9.37
C LYS A 490 3.78 21.55 -8.17
N ASN A 491 3.47 20.63 -7.28
CA ASN A 491 2.63 20.87 -6.11
C ASN A 491 3.40 21.32 -4.86
N LEU A 492 4.73 21.12 -4.81
CA LEU A 492 5.54 21.46 -3.63
C LEU A 492 5.39 22.91 -3.16
N PRO A 493 5.38 23.94 -4.03
CA PRO A 493 5.20 25.33 -3.60
C PRO A 493 3.87 25.55 -2.85
N MET A 494 2.80 24.93 -3.34
CA MET A 494 1.48 25.00 -2.71
C MET A 494 1.46 24.26 -1.37
N ILE A 495 2.06 23.07 -1.31
CA ILE A 495 2.18 22.28 -0.08
C ILE A 495 2.97 23.05 0.97
N ALA A 496 4.11 23.63 0.61
CA ALA A 496 4.94 24.42 1.52
C ALA A 496 4.22 25.67 2.03
N LYS A 497 3.47 26.35 1.17
CA LYS A 497 2.72 27.56 1.53
C LYS A 497 1.51 27.25 2.44
N ASN A 498 0.85 26.13 2.20
CA ASN A 498 -0.40 25.77 2.87
C ASN A 498 -0.26 24.46 3.67
N TRP A 499 0.95 24.14 4.14
CA TRP A 499 1.24 22.86 4.78
C TRP A 499 0.26 22.53 5.92
N GLN A 500 -0.17 23.52 6.71
CA GLN A 500 -1.14 23.34 7.81
C GLN A 500 -2.56 22.97 7.35
N HIS A 501 -2.89 23.25 6.09
CA HIS A 501 -4.24 23.04 5.52
C HIS A 501 -4.27 21.95 4.46
N SER A 502 -3.14 21.33 4.15
CA SER A 502 -3.05 20.23 3.20
C SER A 502 -3.11 18.88 3.90
N VAL A 503 -3.33 17.81 3.14
CA VAL A 503 -3.16 16.44 3.64
C VAL A 503 -1.74 16.16 4.10
N PHE A 504 -0.80 17.00 3.73
CA PHE A 504 0.61 16.92 4.08
C PHE A 504 1.02 17.83 5.25
N TYR A 505 0.06 18.39 5.99
CA TYR A 505 0.40 19.32 7.09
C TYR A 505 1.27 18.71 8.19
N GLN A 506 1.30 17.38 8.29
CA GLN A 506 2.20 16.64 9.16
C GLN A 506 3.36 15.99 8.38
N SER A 507 3.60 16.42 7.14
CA SER A 507 4.71 15.89 6.35
C SER A 507 6.03 16.06 7.07
N ASP A 508 6.90 15.06 6.92
CA ASP A 508 8.28 15.16 7.35
C ASP A 508 8.99 16.27 6.56
N LEU A 509 9.29 17.36 7.24
CA LEU A 509 9.98 18.51 6.62
C LEU A 509 11.35 18.18 6.07
N GLN A 510 12.04 17.20 6.63
CA GLN A 510 13.32 16.74 6.07
C GLN A 510 13.11 16.14 4.68
N THR A 511 12.02 15.42 4.49
CA THR A 511 11.66 14.87 3.18
C THR A 511 11.26 15.98 2.22
N VAL A 512 10.46 16.96 2.65
CA VAL A 512 10.11 18.13 1.84
C VAL A 512 11.37 18.90 1.42
N ALA A 513 12.24 19.20 2.37
CA ALA A 513 13.48 19.93 2.11
C ALA A 513 14.43 19.17 1.17
N ARG A 514 14.50 17.84 1.31
CA ARG A 514 15.28 16.96 0.44
C ARG A 514 14.77 16.97 -0.99
N GLU A 515 13.46 16.90 -1.20
CA GLU A 515 12.85 16.96 -2.52
C GLU A 515 13.11 18.33 -3.21
N TYR A 516 12.98 19.42 -2.46
CA TYR A 516 13.36 20.74 -2.97
C TYR A 516 14.82 20.80 -3.39
N GLY A 517 15.73 20.32 -2.53
CA GLY A 517 17.17 20.32 -2.82
C GLY A 517 17.56 19.43 -3.99
N LYS A 518 16.98 18.22 -4.07
CA LYS A 518 17.24 17.25 -5.15
C LYS A 518 16.88 17.79 -6.53
N HIS A 519 15.83 18.62 -6.62
CA HIS A 519 15.28 19.07 -7.88
C HIS A 519 15.50 20.57 -8.15
N ASN A 520 16.25 21.27 -7.32
CA ASN A 520 16.48 22.70 -7.40
C ASN A 520 15.20 23.53 -7.54
N VAL A 521 14.12 23.12 -6.88
CA VAL A 521 12.84 23.83 -6.90
C VAL A 521 12.93 25.02 -5.96
N PRO A 522 12.62 26.25 -6.40
CA PRO A 522 12.63 27.42 -5.53
C PRO A 522 11.52 27.33 -4.49
N LEU A 523 11.86 27.58 -3.22
CA LEU A 523 10.85 27.74 -2.17
C LEU A 523 10.12 29.08 -2.38
N PRO A 524 8.79 29.14 -2.18
CA PRO A 524 8.09 30.42 -2.21
C PRO A 524 8.50 31.28 -1.02
N ASP A 525 8.86 32.41 -1.33
CA ASP A 525 8.80 33.74 -0.81
C ASP A 525 8.82 34.11 0.67
N ALA A 526 9.66 33.74 1.55
CA ALA A 526 9.77 34.59 2.75
C ALA A 526 11.14 34.59 3.40
N LEU A 527 12.05 33.78 2.90
CA LEU A 527 13.34 33.58 3.55
C LEU A 527 14.50 33.96 2.62
N PRO A 528 15.62 34.45 3.17
CA PRO A 528 16.82 34.74 2.39
C PRO A 528 17.27 33.53 1.58
N GLU A 529 17.61 33.73 0.30
CA GLU A 529 18.08 32.65 -0.60
C GLU A 529 19.30 31.91 -0.06
N GLN A 530 20.08 32.54 0.80
CA GLN A 530 21.29 31.96 1.40
C GLN A 530 21.02 31.00 2.56
N ALA A 531 19.79 30.95 3.12
CA ALA A 531 19.49 30.03 4.20
C ALA A 531 19.43 28.58 3.71
N PRO A 532 19.97 27.62 4.46
CA PRO A 532 19.81 26.21 4.14
C PRO A 532 18.34 25.84 3.98
N LEU A 533 18.04 25.00 3.00
CA LEU A 533 16.66 24.67 2.62
C LEU A 533 15.83 24.16 3.81
N LEU A 534 16.39 23.27 4.61
CA LEU A 534 15.71 22.75 5.80
C LEU A 534 15.43 23.84 6.84
N THR A 535 16.39 24.72 7.09
CA THR A 535 16.24 25.84 8.03
C THR A 535 15.16 26.81 7.58
N ARG A 536 15.10 27.11 6.27
CA ARG A 536 14.05 27.97 5.69
C ARG A 536 12.66 27.36 5.85
N THR A 537 12.56 26.07 5.63
CA THR A 537 11.27 25.33 5.79
C THR A 537 10.82 25.32 7.24
N CYS A 538 11.73 25.06 8.19
CA CYS A 538 11.44 25.11 9.62
C CYS A 538 11.04 26.51 10.08
N ASP A 539 11.74 27.57 9.62
CA ASP A 539 11.41 28.95 9.96
C ASP A 539 9.99 29.32 9.48
N ALA A 540 9.63 28.93 8.25
CA ALA A 540 8.29 29.19 7.73
C ALA A 540 7.20 28.55 8.58
N MET A 541 7.41 27.33 9.07
CA MET A 541 6.49 26.67 9.98
C MET A 541 6.33 27.40 11.30
N PHE A 542 7.44 27.72 11.97
CA PHE A 542 7.37 28.38 13.26
C PHE A 542 6.77 29.79 13.17
N ARG A 543 6.99 30.51 12.09
CA ARG A 543 6.33 31.81 11.85
C ARG A 543 4.84 31.65 11.65
N SER A 544 4.41 30.65 10.89
CA SER A 544 3.00 30.36 10.69
C SER A 544 2.29 29.97 12.00
N GLU A 545 2.95 29.19 12.84
CA GLU A 545 2.40 28.81 14.14
C GLU A 545 2.37 30.00 15.11
N ALA A 546 3.38 30.86 15.09
CA ALA A 546 3.40 32.09 15.85
C ALA A 546 2.24 33.03 15.47
N GLU A 547 1.92 33.14 14.17
CA GLU A 547 0.80 33.93 13.69
C GLU A 547 -0.54 33.34 14.13
N ARG A 548 -0.69 31.99 14.05
CA ARG A 548 -1.86 31.28 14.56
C ARG A 548 -2.08 31.54 16.05
N LEU A 549 -1.03 31.50 16.85
CA LEU A 549 -1.10 31.77 18.29
C LEU A 549 -1.47 33.22 18.60
N ARG A 550 -0.99 34.18 17.82
CA ARG A 550 -1.39 35.60 17.98
C ARG A 550 -2.89 35.81 17.73
N SER A 551 -3.43 35.13 16.73
CA SER A 551 -4.87 35.22 16.42
C SER A 551 -5.77 34.62 17.51
N GLY A 552 -5.22 33.82 18.42
CA GLY A 552 -5.94 33.29 19.59
C GLY A 552 -6.33 34.29 20.67
N GLY A 553 -5.87 35.55 20.61
CA GLY A 553 -6.46 36.71 21.32
C GLY A 553 -6.22 36.83 22.81
N ASN A 554 -5.33 36.05 23.45
CA ASN A 554 -5.00 36.17 24.88
C ASN A 554 -3.52 36.43 25.13
N ALA A 555 -3.18 36.90 26.32
CA ALA A 555 -1.80 37.27 26.68
C ALA A 555 -0.82 36.07 26.64
N GLN A 556 -1.26 34.88 27.04
CA GLN A 556 -0.44 33.67 26.99
C GLN A 556 -0.14 33.24 25.55
N SER A 557 -1.11 33.35 24.66
CA SER A 557 -0.93 33.07 23.21
C SER A 557 0.07 34.05 22.59
N ALA A 558 0.00 35.32 22.93
CA ALA A 558 0.93 36.33 22.46
C ALA A 558 2.38 36.06 22.93
N ASP A 559 2.54 35.62 24.19
CA ASP A 559 3.85 35.28 24.76
C ASP A 559 4.44 34.03 24.12
N ASN A 560 3.61 33.01 23.87
CA ASN A 560 4.00 31.81 23.14
C ASN A 560 4.40 32.16 21.69
N ALA A 561 3.67 33.04 21.01
CA ALA A 561 4.01 33.48 19.65
C ALA A 561 5.41 34.12 19.60
N LYS A 562 5.76 34.96 20.58
CA LYS A 562 7.12 35.55 20.66
C LYS A 562 8.20 34.48 20.84
N LYS A 563 7.93 33.45 21.64
CA LYS A 563 8.86 32.31 21.82
C LYS A 563 9.08 31.56 20.51
N PHE A 564 8.03 31.26 19.77
CA PHE A 564 8.15 30.59 18.46
C PHE A 564 8.91 31.43 17.44
N GLU A 565 8.72 32.75 17.43
CA GLU A 565 9.47 33.64 16.55
C GLU A 565 10.96 33.69 16.90
N ALA A 566 11.28 33.74 18.21
CA ALA A 566 12.66 33.70 18.66
C ALA A 566 13.36 32.39 18.31
N GLU A 567 12.65 31.26 18.41
CA GLU A 567 13.16 29.96 18.01
C GLU A 567 13.33 29.83 16.49
N ALA A 568 12.38 30.34 15.69
CA ALA A 568 12.52 30.39 14.26
C ALA A 568 13.78 31.15 13.84
N PHE A 569 14.07 32.27 14.50
CA PHE A 569 15.27 33.06 14.25
C PHE A 569 16.55 32.32 14.64
N SER A 570 16.51 31.58 15.75
CA SER A 570 17.63 30.74 16.18
C SER A 570 17.92 29.62 15.18
N LEU A 571 16.86 28.95 14.70
CA LEU A 571 16.98 27.89 13.70
C LEU A 571 17.55 28.37 12.38
N LEU A 572 17.13 29.55 11.90
CA LEU A 572 17.69 30.17 10.71
C LEU A 572 19.20 30.37 10.83
N ARG A 573 19.65 30.81 11.99
CA ARG A 573 21.06 31.08 12.23
C ARG A 573 21.89 29.83 12.44
N GLU A 574 21.33 28.80 13.09
CA GLU A 574 22.05 27.59 13.49
C GLU A 574 21.94 26.47 12.45
N GLY A 575 20.99 26.53 11.51
CA GLY A 575 20.77 25.48 10.52
C GLY A 575 20.37 24.12 11.12
N LEU A 576 19.56 24.15 12.18
CA LEU A 576 19.21 22.94 12.93
C LEU A 576 18.28 22.02 12.13
N THR A 577 18.52 20.72 12.25
CA THR A 577 17.65 19.67 11.76
C THR A 577 16.58 19.30 12.80
N THR A 578 15.54 18.58 12.41
CA THR A 578 14.53 18.01 13.30
C THR A 578 15.15 17.19 14.42
N GLU A 579 16.17 16.40 14.11
CA GLU A 579 16.91 15.59 15.08
C GLU A 579 17.63 16.46 16.13
N ALA A 580 18.25 17.54 15.67
CA ALA A 580 18.91 18.48 16.58
C ALA A 580 17.91 19.19 17.52
N LEU A 581 16.68 19.44 17.04
CA LEU A 581 15.60 19.97 17.89
C LEU A 581 15.20 18.99 19.00
N ARG A 582 15.09 17.71 18.68
CA ARG A 582 14.80 16.64 19.66
C ARG A 582 15.90 16.52 20.70
N VAL A 583 17.14 16.42 20.24
CA VAL A 583 18.32 16.27 21.11
C VAL A 583 18.48 17.46 22.05
N LYS A 584 18.20 18.67 21.57
CA LYS A 584 18.27 19.89 22.42
C LYS A 584 17.13 20.02 23.43
N GLN A 585 16.19 19.05 23.47
CA GLN A 585 15.09 18.95 24.43
C GLN A 585 14.38 20.29 24.66
N ARG A 586 13.91 20.92 23.62
CA ARG A 586 13.14 22.17 23.71
C ARG A 586 11.67 21.83 23.97
N PRO A 587 11.18 21.81 25.23
CA PRO A 587 9.87 21.23 25.57
C PRO A 587 8.70 21.90 24.84
N HIS A 588 8.81 23.22 24.58
CA HIS A 588 7.79 23.98 23.86
C HIS A 588 7.81 23.75 22.34
N LEU A 589 8.86 23.10 21.80
CA LEU A 589 8.98 22.68 20.40
C LEU A 589 8.93 21.17 20.23
N SER A 590 9.10 20.38 21.30
CA SER A 590 9.15 18.91 21.23
C SER A 590 7.87 18.31 20.66
N VAL A 591 6.72 18.90 20.97
CA VAL A 591 5.41 18.53 20.42
C VAL A 591 5.40 18.69 18.88
N TYR A 592 6.11 19.68 18.36
CA TYR A 592 6.20 19.95 16.94
C TYR A 592 7.34 19.17 16.26
N ALA A 593 8.39 18.81 17.00
CA ALA A 593 9.47 17.97 16.48
C ALA A 593 8.99 16.58 16.07
N ASP A 594 7.92 16.09 16.68
CA ASP A 594 7.28 14.83 16.30
C ASP A 594 6.30 14.99 15.13
N GLN A 595 5.90 16.20 14.81
CA GLN A 595 5.06 16.57 13.67
C GLN A 595 5.89 17.04 12.45
N ILE A 596 7.12 17.40 12.68
CA ILE A 596 8.14 17.76 11.72
C ILE A 596 8.94 16.51 11.32
#